data_b40e8504d2846d34ecbd95ca8bbce394
#
_entry.id   b40e8504d2846d34ecbd95ca8bbce394
#
_cell.length_a   1.000
_cell.length_b   1.000
_cell.length_c   1.000
_cell.angle_alpha   90.00
_cell.angle_beta   90.00
_cell.angle_gamma   90.00
#
_symmetry.space_group_name_H-M   'P 1'
#
loop_
_entity.id
_entity.type
_entity.pdbx_description
1 polymer ?
#
loop_
_entity_poly.entity_id
_entity_poly.type
_entity_poly.pdbx_seq_one_letter_code
_entity_poly.pdbx_strand_id
1 'polypeptide(L)'
;LTLLVMLAALIALVVAIILWPVDVVASRTEYPTQQDDIAETTLINAGDVAPDFTVEMLDGKKVTLSAQRGKVVLISFWATWCPPCRLGLSHMQKDVIDRFAGEDLVVLPISRGEERKTVESYISKMGYTFPVGLDTTQAIYSKYASNYVPRSVVIDREGMVVYVGVGYDEQIAKEIEQAIFEALQK
;
A
#
# COMPACT_ATOMS: atom_id res chain seq x y z
N LEU A 1 55.78 -31.57 -39.15
CA LEU A 1 54.48 -31.26 -39.80
C LEU A 1 53.32 -31.63 -38.88
N THR A 2 53.33 -32.79 -38.24
CA THR A 2 52.24 -33.28 -37.37
C THR A 2 51.99 -32.41 -36.13
N LEU A 3 53.08 -31.90 -35.50
CA LEU A 3 53.00 -31.07 -34.30
C LEU A 3 52.36 -29.68 -34.55
N LEU A 4 52.65 -29.08 -35.73
CA LEU A 4 52.08 -27.80 -36.18
C LEU A 4 50.58 -27.93 -36.47
N VAL A 5 50.16 -29.03 -37.07
CA VAL A 5 48.73 -29.29 -37.34
C VAL A 5 47.93 -29.50 -36.06
N MET A 6 48.51 -30.22 -35.08
CA MET A 6 47.87 -30.39 -33.77
C MET A 6 47.75 -29.07 -33.00
N LEU A 7 48.78 -28.24 -33.04
CA LEU A 7 48.75 -26.92 -32.38
C LEU A 7 47.71 -25.99 -33.02
N ALA A 8 47.60 -25.98 -34.33
CA ALA A 8 46.58 -25.19 -35.05
C ALA A 8 45.14 -25.66 -34.72
N ALA A 9 44.95 -26.98 -34.63
CA ALA A 9 43.64 -27.53 -34.25
C ALA A 9 43.23 -27.16 -32.80
N LEU A 10 44.21 -27.18 -31.88
CA LEU A 10 43.99 -26.79 -30.50
C LEU A 10 43.61 -25.30 -30.37
N ILE A 11 44.32 -24.44 -31.08
CA ILE A 11 44.03 -22.99 -31.13
C ILE A 11 42.65 -22.74 -31.73
N ALA A 12 42.26 -23.42 -32.80
CA ALA A 12 40.96 -23.28 -33.43
C ALA A 12 39.83 -23.71 -32.46
N LEU A 13 40.05 -24.76 -31.68
CA LEU A 13 39.10 -25.24 -30.69
C LEU A 13 38.92 -24.27 -29.53
N VAL A 14 40.00 -23.69 -29.03
CA VAL A 14 40.02 -22.68 -27.99
C VAL A 14 39.32 -21.41 -28.48
N VAL A 15 39.62 -20.96 -29.69
CA VAL A 15 38.95 -19.80 -30.31
C VAL A 15 37.44 -20.05 -30.51
N ALA A 16 37.05 -21.25 -30.94
CA ALA A 16 35.66 -21.63 -31.08
C ALA A 16 34.93 -21.63 -29.73
N ILE A 17 35.60 -22.04 -28.65
CA ILE A 17 35.00 -22.00 -27.28
C ILE A 17 34.89 -20.54 -26.77
N ILE A 18 35.88 -19.69 -27.06
CA ILE A 18 35.87 -18.28 -26.63
C ILE A 18 34.90 -17.44 -27.44
N LEU A 19 34.76 -17.75 -28.74
CA LEU A 19 33.84 -17.05 -29.68
C LEU A 19 32.47 -17.73 -29.74
N TRP A 20 32.25 -18.82 -29.02
CA TRP A 20 30.90 -19.37 -28.90
C TRP A 20 30.01 -18.27 -28.32
N PRO A 21 28.98 -17.82 -29.08
CA PRO A 21 28.03 -16.89 -28.47
C PRO A 21 27.45 -17.62 -27.27
N VAL A 22 27.84 -17.16 -26.08
CA VAL A 22 27.13 -17.53 -24.85
C VAL A 22 25.82 -16.77 -24.93
N ASP A 23 24.93 -17.20 -25.83
CA ASP A 23 23.50 -17.02 -25.65
C ASP A 23 23.14 -17.83 -24.42
N VAL A 24 23.70 -17.42 -23.26
CA VAL A 24 23.02 -17.60 -22.01
C VAL A 24 21.75 -16.80 -22.20
N VAL A 25 20.74 -17.42 -22.82
CA VAL A 25 19.35 -17.15 -22.51
C VAL A 25 19.29 -17.38 -21.01
N ALA A 26 19.65 -16.31 -20.28
CA ALA A 26 19.19 -16.12 -18.96
C ALA A 26 17.65 -16.03 -19.10
N SER A 27 17.02 -17.19 -19.19
CA SER A 27 15.68 -17.35 -18.67
C SER A 27 15.85 -17.03 -17.17
N ARG A 28 15.92 -15.71 -16.89
CA ARG A 28 15.59 -15.21 -15.58
C ARG A 28 14.18 -15.71 -15.36
N THR A 29 14.07 -16.78 -14.62
CA THR A 29 12.92 -16.98 -13.78
C THR A 29 13.00 -15.81 -12.82
N GLU A 30 12.47 -14.64 -13.22
CA GLU A 30 12.29 -13.51 -12.34
C GLU A 30 11.35 -14.04 -11.27
N TYR A 31 11.92 -14.35 -10.11
CA TYR A 31 11.10 -14.58 -8.94
C TYR A 31 10.31 -13.29 -8.72
N PRO A 32 8.98 -13.36 -8.54
CA PRO A 32 8.17 -12.19 -8.31
C PRO A 32 8.80 -11.38 -7.18
N THR A 33 8.99 -10.10 -7.44
CA THR A 33 9.51 -9.18 -6.44
C THR A 33 8.38 -8.83 -5.46
N GLN A 34 8.71 -8.31 -4.29
CA GLN A 34 7.69 -7.79 -3.37
C GLN A 34 6.80 -6.73 -4.05
N GLN A 35 7.34 -6.01 -5.02
CA GLN A 35 6.60 -5.01 -5.80
C GLN A 35 5.52 -5.68 -6.67
N ASP A 36 5.84 -6.82 -7.29
CA ASP A 36 4.89 -7.57 -8.12
C ASP A 36 3.77 -8.14 -7.24
N ASP A 37 4.09 -8.71 -6.08
CA ASP A 37 3.12 -9.18 -5.10
C ASP A 37 2.20 -8.05 -4.61
N ILE A 38 2.74 -6.85 -4.39
CA ILE A 38 1.95 -5.67 -4.00
C ILE A 38 0.99 -5.30 -5.12
N ALA A 39 1.45 -5.28 -6.38
CA ALA A 39 0.62 -4.95 -7.54
C ALA A 39 -0.51 -5.97 -7.72
N GLU A 40 -0.23 -7.27 -7.65
CA GLU A 40 -1.23 -8.33 -7.75
C GLU A 40 -2.28 -8.31 -6.64
N THR A 41 -1.90 -7.83 -5.46
CA THR A 41 -2.81 -7.74 -4.31
C THR A 41 -3.55 -6.42 -4.20
N THR A 42 -3.31 -5.46 -5.10
CA THR A 42 -3.97 -4.17 -5.17
C THR A 42 -5.15 -4.25 -6.13
N LEU A 43 -6.37 -4.07 -5.63
CA LEU A 43 -7.61 -4.23 -6.42
C LEU A 43 -8.20 -2.92 -6.92
N ILE A 44 -7.60 -1.78 -6.54
CA ILE A 44 -8.02 -0.44 -6.95
C ILE A 44 -6.79 0.38 -7.34
N ASN A 45 -6.97 1.33 -8.26
CA ASN A 45 -5.93 2.23 -8.71
C ASN A 45 -6.39 3.69 -8.68
N ALA A 46 -5.45 4.62 -8.76
CA ALA A 46 -5.79 6.02 -8.98
C ALA A 46 -6.58 6.15 -10.31
N GLY A 47 -7.69 6.88 -10.26
CA GLY A 47 -8.64 7.03 -11.34
C GLY A 47 -9.87 6.11 -11.24
N ASP A 48 -9.88 5.12 -10.37
CA ASP A 48 -11.05 4.28 -10.12
C ASP A 48 -12.07 4.99 -9.22
N VAL A 49 -13.34 4.62 -9.36
CA VAL A 49 -14.37 4.97 -8.37
C VAL A 49 -14.12 4.14 -7.11
N ALA A 50 -13.98 4.80 -5.95
CA ALA A 50 -13.77 4.09 -4.70
C ALA A 50 -14.96 3.17 -4.37
N PRO A 51 -14.72 1.87 -4.09
CA PRO A 51 -15.77 0.93 -3.70
C PRO A 51 -16.50 1.39 -2.44
N ASP A 52 -17.82 1.52 -2.50
CA ASP A 52 -18.62 1.99 -1.36
C ASP A 52 -18.67 0.95 -0.23
N PHE A 53 -18.73 1.46 1.00
CA PHE A 53 -18.88 0.67 2.21
C PHE A 53 -19.52 1.48 3.33
N THR A 54 -19.99 0.77 4.36
CA THR A 54 -20.34 1.34 5.65
C THR A 54 -19.47 0.69 6.72
N VAL A 55 -18.72 1.49 7.48
CA VAL A 55 -17.87 1.02 8.58
C VAL A 55 -18.48 1.41 9.91
N GLU A 56 -18.43 0.49 10.88
CA GLU A 56 -18.75 0.78 12.27
C GLU A 56 -17.49 1.30 12.99
N MET A 57 -17.62 2.43 13.64
CA MET A 57 -16.54 3.05 14.42
C MET A 57 -16.52 2.51 15.86
N LEU A 58 -15.40 2.67 16.56
CA LEU A 58 -15.28 2.26 17.97
C LEU A 58 -16.30 2.96 18.89
N ASP A 59 -16.72 4.18 18.56
CA ASP A 59 -17.75 4.92 19.30
C ASP A 59 -19.18 4.48 18.98
N GLY A 60 -19.35 3.45 18.15
CA GLY A 60 -20.64 2.89 17.74
C GLY A 60 -21.32 3.61 16.58
N LYS A 61 -20.78 4.73 16.12
CA LYS A 61 -21.32 5.40 14.92
C LYS A 61 -21.01 4.59 13.67
N LYS A 62 -21.79 4.84 12.62
CA LYS A 62 -21.55 4.29 11.30
C LYS A 62 -21.17 5.39 10.32
N VAL A 63 -20.13 5.13 9.53
CA VAL A 63 -19.70 6.03 8.46
C VAL A 63 -19.83 5.29 7.13
N THR A 64 -20.61 5.87 6.21
CA THR A 64 -20.76 5.37 4.83
C THR A 64 -19.89 6.24 3.92
N LEU A 65 -19.06 5.63 3.10
CA LEU A 65 -18.13 6.35 2.22
C LEU A 65 -18.88 7.24 1.22
N SER A 66 -19.92 6.73 0.58
CA SER A 66 -20.73 7.52 -0.37
C SER A 66 -21.41 8.74 0.25
N ALA A 67 -21.66 8.73 1.55
CA ALA A 67 -22.19 9.88 2.29
C ALA A 67 -21.13 10.96 2.58
N GLN A 68 -19.86 10.72 2.24
CA GLN A 68 -18.77 11.68 2.41
C GLN A 68 -18.49 12.49 1.13
N ARG A 69 -19.32 12.38 0.10
CA ARG A 69 -19.18 13.20 -1.12
C ARG A 69 -19.11 14.70 -0.77
N GLY A 70 -18.25 15.42 -1.50
CA GLY A 70 -17.90 16.81 -1.20
C GLY A 70 -16.73 16.96 -0.22
N LYS A 71 -16.26 15.86 0.38
CA LYS A 71 -15.08 15.85 1.26
C LYS A 71 -13.99 14.94 0.69
N VAL A 72 -12.74 15.28 0.98
CA VAL A 72 -11.61 14.38 0.76
C VAL A 72 -11.63 13.31 1.85
N VAL A 73 -11.35 12.06 1.50
CA VAL A 73 -11.32 10.95 2.47
C VAL A 73 -9.96 10.26 2.43
N LEU A 74 -9.30 10.16 3.58
CA LEU A 74 -8.15 9.27 3.77
C LEU A 74 -8.64 7.99 4.46
N ILE A 75 -8.53 6.87 3.77
CA ILE A 75 -8.67 5.54 4.39
C ILE A 75 -7.26 5.03 4.70
N SER A 76 -7.04 4.53 5.92
CA SER A 76 -5.82 3.82 6.30
C SER A 76 -6.18 2.47 6.89
N PHE A 77 -6.01 1.39 6.14
CA PHE A 77 -6.18 0.03 6.63
C PHE A 77 -4.95 -0.39 7.43
N TRP A 78 -5.18 -0.91 8.63
CA TRP A 78 -4.12 -1.23 9.58
C TRP A 78 -4.46 -2.43 10.47
N ALA A 79 -3.48 -2.90 11.26
CA ALA A 79 -3.69 -3.90 12.30
C ALA A 79 -2.75 -3.67 13.50
N THR A 80 -3.15 -4.13 14.69
CA THR A 80 -2.38 -3.93 15.93
C THR A 80 -1.04 -4.68 15.92
N TRP A 81 -0.97 -5.82 15.25
CA TRP A 81 0.23 -6.66 15.12
C TRP A 81 1.23 -6.16 14.06
N CYS A 82 0.89 -5.16 13.27
CA CYS A 82 1.66 -4.68 12.13
C CYS A 82 2.59 -3.51 12.54
N PRO A 83 3.92 -3.68 12.58
CA PRO A 83 4.83 -2.62 13.04
C PRO A 83 4.77 -1.33 12.22
N PRO A 84 4.81 -1.33 10.86
CA PRO A 84 4.68 -0.10 10.08
C PRO A 84 3.30 0.56 10.23
N CYS A 85 2.23 -0.22 10.48
CA CYS A 85 0.91 0.34 10.78
C CYS A 85 0.93 1.15 12.07
N ARG A 86 1.57 0.62 13.12
CA ARG A 86 1.70 1.31 14.41
C ARG A 86 2.49 2.61 14.29
N LEU A 87 3.53 2.61 13.44
CA LEU A 87 4.28 3.82 13.14
C LEU A 87 3.37 4.86 12.46
N GLY A 88 2.63 4.49 11.43
CA GLY A 88 1.70 5.37 10.73
C GLY A 88 0.63 5.96 11.67
N LEU A 89 0.04 5.13 12.54
CA LEU A 89 -0.93 5.61 13.54
C LEU A 89 -0.32 6.59 14.54
N SER A 90 0.94 6.41 14.95
CA SER A 90 1.60 7.33 15.89
C SER A 90 1.80 8.73 15.30
N HIS A 91 1.85 8.86 13.99
CA HIS A 91 1.95 10.12 13.24
C HIS A 91 0.60 10.70 12.82
N MET A 92 -0.46 9.88 12.80
CA MET A 92 -1.79 10.24 12.28
C MET A 92 -2.35 11.54 12.85
N GLN A 93 -2.27 11.71 14.18
CA GLN A 93 -2.82 12.90 14.83
C GLN A 93 -2.09 14.16 14.35
N LYS A 94 -0.77 14.19 14.47
CA LYS A 94 0.03 15.39 14.20
C LYS A 94 0.13 15.69 12.72
N ASP A 95 0.47 14.67 11.91
CA ASP A 95 0.90 14.88 10.53
C ASP A 95 -0.28 14.88 9.54
N VAL A 96 -1.46 14.40 9.98
CA VAL A 96 -2.67 14.42 9.15
C VAL A 96 -3.78 15.23 9.80
N ILE A 97 -4.28 14.82 10.98
CA ILE A 97 -5.48 15.41 11.57
C ILE A 97 -5.27 16.87 11.96
N ASP A 98 -4.18 17.17 12.68
CA ASP A 98 -3.88 18.53 13.13
C ASP A 98 -3.42 19.42 11.95
N ARG A 99 -2.65 18.84 11.01
CA ARG A 99 -2.14 19.55 9.83
C ARG A 99 -3.25 20.05 8.91
N PHE A 100 -4.29 19.26 8.71
CA PHE A 100 -5.43 19.59 7.87
C PHE A 100 -6.68 19.98 8.69
N ALA A 101 -6.47 20.45 9.93
CA ALA A 101 -7.57 20.86 10.79
C ALA A 101 -8.34 22.04 10.17
N GLY A 102 -9.66 21.87 10.08
CA GLY A 102 -10.55 22.88 9.47
C GLY A 102 -10.81 22.67 7.98
N GLU A 103 -10.10 21.75 7.33
CA GLU A 103 -10.37 21.35 5.95
C GLU A 103 -11.47 20.29 5.86
N ASP A 104 -12.08 20.19 4.68
CA ASP A 104 -13.09 19.14 4.39
C ASP A 104 -12.43 17.76 4.19
N LEU A 105 -11.70 17.30 5.19
CA LEU A 105 -11.02 16.01 5.24
C LEU A 105 -11.68 15.08 6.24
N VAL A 106 -11.97 13.85 5.81
CA VAL A 106 -12.39 12.74 6.67
C VAL A 106 -11.28 11.71 6.75
N VAL A 107 -10.83 11.39 7.96
CA VAL A 107 -9.76 10.42 8.21
C VAL A 107 -10.37 9.16 8.80
N LEU A 108 -10.21 8.02 8.11
CA LEU A 108 -10.78 6.72 8.44
C LEU A 108 -9.67 5.66 8.62
N PRO A 109 -8.99 5.59 9.76
CA PRO A 109 -8.17 4.44 10.10
C PRO A 109 -9.09 3.26 10.42
N ILE A 110 -9.01 2.20 9.60
CA ILE A 110 -9.88 1.02 9.70
C ILE A 110 -9.03 -0.21 10.05
N SER A 111 -9.30 -0.80 11.22
CA SER A 111 -8.64 -2.05 11.62
C SER A 111 -9.17 -3.22 10.78
N ARG A 112 -8.22 -3.98 10.21
CA ARG A 112 -8.51 -5.10 9.32
C ARG A 112 -8.45 -6.43 10.05
N GLY A 113 -9.59 -7.15 10.12
CA GLY A 113 -9.64 -8.55 10.55
C GLY A 113 -9.38 -8.78 12.04
N GLU A 114 -9.57 -7.77 12.87
CA GLU A 114 -9.35 -7.86 14.31
C GLU A 114 -10.67 -7.65 15.07
N GLU A 115 -10.79 -8.34 16.20
CA GLU A 115 -11.94 -8.16 17.08
C GLU A 115 -11.93 -6.78 17.75
N ARG A 116 -13.11 -6.21 17.97
CA ARG A 116 -13.31 -4.93 18.65
C ARG A 116 -12.45 -4.79 19.92
N LYS A 117 -12.50 -5.78 20.81
CA LYS A 117 -11.79 -5.75 22.09
C LYS A 117 -10.27 -5.58 21.94
N THR A 118 -9.68 -6.22 20.92
CA THR A 118 -8.25 -6.11 20.60
C THR A 118 -7.91 -4.68 20.19
N VAL A 119 -8.71 -4.11 19.29
CA VAL A 119 -8.51 -2.76 18.77
C VAL A 119 -8.73 -1.72 19.87
N GLU A 120 -9.81 -1.81 20.65
CA GLU A 120 -10.10 -0.92 21.79
C GLU A 120 -8.97 -0.91 22.80
N SER A 121 -8.47 -2.10 23.16
CA SER A 121 -7.37 -2.25 24.12
C SER A 121 -6.09 -1.56 23.61
N TYR A 122 -5.79 -1.71 22.32
CA TYR A 122 -4.63 -1.08 21.70
C TYR A 122 -4.77 0.45 21.65
N ILE A 123 -5.89 0.97 21.15
CA ILE A 123 -6.16 2.41 21.05
C ILE A 123 -6.11 3.09 22.42
N SER A 124 -6.74 2.49 23.42
CA SER A 124 -6.71 2.97 24.81
C SER A 124 -5.29 2.97 25.39
N LYS A 125 -4.53 1.89 25.20
CA LYS A 125 -3.14 1.77 25.67
C LYS A 125 -2.23 2.84 25.04
N MET A 126 -2.43 3.16 23.77
CA MET A 126 -1.64 4.16 23.07
C MET A 126 -2.12 5.60 23.31
N GLY A 127 -3.28 5.79 23.94
CA GLY A 127 -3.85 7.11 24.22
C GLY A 127 -4.35 7.84 22.98
N TYR A 128 -4.68 7.10 21.91
CA TYR A 128 -5.21 7.71 20.68
C TYR A 128 -6.67 8.13 20.86
N THR A 129 -7.01 9.33 20.37
CA THR A 129 -8.33 9.94 20.51
C THR A 129 -9.07 10.12 19.18
N PHE A 130 -8.40 9.88 18.06
CA PHE A 130 -9.02 9.95 16.75
C PHE A 130 -9.98 8.76 16.49
N PRO A 131 -10.98 8.94 15.62
CA PRO A 131 -11.94 7.89 15.31
C PRO A 131 -11.25 6.68 14.67
N VAL A 132 -11.67 5.47 15.01
CA VAL A 132 -11.17 4.22 14.43
C VAL A 132 -12.34 3.34 14.00
N GLY A 133 -12.29 2.87 12.76
CA GLY A 133 -13.25 1.94 12.18
C GLY A 133 -12.86 0.47 12.38
N LEU A 134 -13.84 -0.41 12.33
CA LEU A 134 -13.69 -1.86 12.49
C LEU A 134 -14.13 -2.60 11.23
N ASP A 135 -13.24 -3.39 10.66
CA ASP A 135 -13.54 -4.33 9.58
C ASP A 135 -13.17 -5.75 10.02
N THR A 136 -13.89 -6.26 11.01
CA THR A 136 -13.63 -7.54 11.67
C THR A 136 -13.63 -8.71 10.69
N THR A 137 -14.46 -8.67 9.67
CA THR A 137 -14.60 -9.73 8.66
C THR A 137 -13.74 -9.51 7.42
N GLN A 138 -13.04 -8.39 7.32
CA GLN A 138 -12.31 -7.92 6.15
C GLN A 138 -13.20 -7.66 4.91
N ALA A 139 -14.50 -7.51 5.10
CA ALA A 139 -15.45 -7.29 4.02
C ALA A 139 -15.27 -5.93 3.33
N ILE A 140 -14.74 -4.94 4.04
CA ILE A 140 -14.38 -3.63 3.48
C ILE A 140 -13.02 -3.74 2.80
N TYR A 141 -12.01 -4.22 3.51
CA TYR A 141 -10.64 -4.34 3.02
C TYR A 141 -10.54 -5.12 1.70
N SER A 142 -11.28 -6.24 1.58
CA SER A 142 -11.28 -7.11 0.40
C SER A 142 -11.81 -6.45 -0.88
N LYS A 143 -12.45 -5.28 -0.79
CA LYS A 143 -12.83 -4.48 -1.95
C LYS A 143 -11.67 -3.64 -2.49
N TYR A 144 -10.66 -3.38 -1.68
CA TYR A 144 -9.52 -2.52 -1.96
C TYR A 144 -8.23 -3.31 -2.23
N ALA A 145 -8.07 -4.42 -1.52
CA ALA A 145 -6.88 -5.25 -1.60
C ALA A 145 -7.13 -6.66 -1.08
N SER A 146 -6.29 -7.61 -1.49
CA SER A 146 -6.31 -8.99 -0.97
C SER A 146 -5.25 -9.22 0.11
N ASN A 147 -4.15 -8.44 0.13
CA ASN A 147 -3.08 -8.60 1.12
C ASN A 147 -2.34 -7.28 1.41
N TYR A 148 -1.46 -7.31 2.41
CA TYR A 148 -0.59 -6.26 2.93
C TYR A 148 -1.31 -5.10 3.62
N VAL A 149 -0.82 -4.75 4.80
CA VAL A 149 -1.13 -3.53 5.55
C VAL A 149 0.18 -2.91 6.05
N PRO A 150 0.26 -1.58 6.26
CA PRO A 150 -0.80 -0.62 6.05
C PRO A 150 -1.06 -0.38 4.57
N ARG A 151 -2.32 -0.06 4.24
CA ARG A 151 -2.69 0.49 2.94
C ARG A 151 -3.41 1.81 3.13
N SER A 152 -2.94 2.83 2.43
CA SER A 152 -3.53 4.16 2.46
C SER A 152 -4.18 4.47 1.11
N VAL A 153 -5.40 4.99 1.15
CA VAL A 153 -6.17 5.38 -0.03
C VAL A 153 -6.68 6.80 0.18
N VAL A 154 -6.33 7.71 -0.72
CA VAL A 154 -6.90 9.06 -0.74
C VAL A 154 -7.97 9.11 -1.83
N ILE A 155 -9.12 9.64 -1.47
CA ILE A 155 -10.32 9.73 -2.31
C ILE A 155 -10.73 11.20 -2.36
N ASP A 156 -10.99 11.72 -3.55
CA ASP A 156 -11.40 13.10 -3.75
C ASP A 156 -12.89 13.35 -3.42
N ARG A 157 -13.33 14.59 -3.61
CA ARG A 157 -14.71 15.03 -3.31
C ARG A 157 -15.76 14.32 -4.16
N GLU A 158 -15.43 13.90 -5.37
CA GLU A 158 -16.26 13.15 -6.31
C GLU A 158 -16.29 11.64 -5.98
N GLY A 159 -15.39 11.19 -5.11
CA GLY A 159 -15.23 9.78 -4.72
C GLY A 159 -14.36 8.98 -5.65
N MET A 160 -13.49 9.65 -6.37
CA MET A 160 -12.45 9.00 -7.17
C MET A 160 -11.21 8.76 -6.31
N VAL A 161 -10.59 7.61 -6.48
CA VAL A 161 -9.29 7.30 -5.88
C VAL A 161 -8.23 8.17 -6.55
N VAL A 162 -7.50 8.94 -5.79
CA VAL A 162 -6.40 9.79 -6.29
C VAL A 162 -5.02 9.29 -5.86
N TYR A 163 -4.94 8.44 -4.82
CA TYR A 163 -3.70 7.84 -4.35
C TYR A 163 -3.95 6.48 -3.70
N VAL A 164 -3.03 5.55 -3.93
CA VAL A 164 -2.96 4.24 -3.24
C VAL A 164 -1.53 4.00 -2.82
N GLY A 165 -1.28 3.84 -1.52
CA GLY A 165 0.02 3.53 -0.96
C GLY A 165 0.02 2.25 -0.13
N VAL A 166 1.15 1.53 -0.11
CA VAL A 166 1.36 0.29 0.67
C VAL A 166 2.61 0.41 1.51
N GLY A 167 2.50 0.10 2.78
CA GLY A 167 3.56 0.33 3.74
C GLY A 167 3.47 1.72 4.39
N TYR A 168 4.45 2.03 5.24
CA TYR A 168 4.58 3.34 5.86
C TYR A 168 6.06 3.64 6.14
N ASP A 169 6.55 4.68 5.53
CA ASP A 169 7.84 5.29 5.75
C ASP A 169 7.73 6.81 5.52
N GLU A 170 8.83 7.54 5.60
CA GLU A 170 8.85 9.00 5.41
C GLU A 170 8.41 9.42 3.99
N GLN A 171 8.76 8.63 2.97
CA GLN A 171 8.38 8.93 1.60
C GLN A 171 6.88 8.74 1.38
N ILE A 172 6.34 7.61 1.81
CA ILE A 172 4.90 7.30 1.72
C ILE A 172 4.08 8.32 2.53
N ALA A 173 4.56 8.74 3.70
CA ALA A 173 3.90 9.78 4.49
C ALA A 173 3.79 11.11 3.71
N LYS A 174 4.87 11.54 3.05
CA LYS A 174 4.86 12.75 2.20
C LYS A 174 3.93 12.61 1.00
N GLU A 175 3.89 11.44 0.38
CA GLU A 175 2.98 11.19 -0.75
C GLU A 175 1.51 11.25 -0.33
N ILE A 176 1.16 10.69 0.84
CA ILE A 176 -0.18 10.79 1.41
C ILE A 176 -0.56 12.26 1.68
N GLU A 177 0.34 13.03 2.33
CA GLU A 177 0.13 14.45 2.59
C GLU A 177 -0.08 15.25 1.30
N GLN A 178 0.75 15.01 0.29
CA GLN A 178 0.66 15.67 -1.01
C GLN A 178 -0.67 15.33 -1.71
N ALA A 179 -1.05 14.07 -1.72
CA ALA A 179 -2.31 13.63 -2.33
C ALA A 179 -3.54 14.24 -1.65
N ILE A 180 -3.54 14.34 -0.31
CA ILE A 180 -4.59 15.04 0.44
C ILE A 180 -4.62 16.51 0.06
N PHE A 181 -3.46 17.19 0.09
CA PHE A 181 -3.37 18.60 -0.25
C PHE A 181 -3.90 18.89 -1.66
N GLU A 182 -3.48 18.12 -2.66
CA GLU A 182 -3.94 18.28 -4.05
C GLU A 182 -5.44 18.03 -4.20
N ALA A 183 -5.98 17.02 -3.51
CA ALA A 183 -7.41 16.71 -3.55
C ALA A 183 -8.27 17.82 -2.89
N LEU A 184 -7.74 18.48 -1.86
CA LEU A 184 -8.43 19.62 -1.19
C LEU A 184 -8.47 20.89 -2.05
N GLN A 185 -7.57 21.05 -3.03
CA GLN A 185 -7.53 22.22 -3.91
C GLN A 185 -8.47 22.12 -5.12
N LYS A 186 -9.04 20.94 -5.37
CA LYS A 186 -10.02 20.71 -6.45
C LYS A 186 -11.43 20.96 -5.94
#